data_a25b3411df6cac48fbe76a39980a19cf
#
_entry.id   a25b3411df6cac48fbe76a39980a19cf
#
_cell.length_a   1.000
_cell.length_b   1.000
_cell.length_c   1.000
_cell.angle_alpha   90.00
_cell.angle_beta   90.00
_cell.angle_gamma   90.00
#
_symmetry.space_group_name_H-M   'P 1'
#
loop_
_entity.id
_entity.type
_entity.pdbx_description
1 polymer ?
#
loop_
_entity_poly.entity_id
_entity_poly.type
_entity_poly.pdbx_seq_one_letter_code
_entity_poly.pdbx_strand_id
1 'polypeptide(L)'
;MGKDRFKREGGTGFQPVQTFQITSRNLPHWQEPGSVYFITWRCREGVFLAPEERRITMEALRYWDGKKWIVYVAVVLTDHVHLLAQPLKKAQTGCFDLAEILHSIKRFSARKINQERGAQGSLWQDERCDRIVRDEAEFLEKWQYIRNNPLKAGLTLYAEDYPWLYEKTE
;
A
#
# COMPACT_ATOMS: atom_id res chain seq x y z
N MET A 1 2.92 -45.67 -27.92
CA MET A 1 1.88 -44.89 -27.27
C MET A 1 2.51 -44.18 -26.07
N GLY A 2 3.03 -42.97 -26.27
CA GLY A 2 3.66 -42.15 -25.27
C GLY A 2 2.62 -41.22 -24.64
N LYS A 3 2.53 -41.23 -23.33
CA LYS A 3 1.76 -40.23 -22.56
C LYS A 3 2.73 -39.13 -22.16
N ASP A 4 2.68 -38.01 -22.85
CA ASP A 4 3.35 -36.80 -22.45
C ASP A 4 2.74 -36.26 -21.15
N ARG A 5 3.57 -36.24 -20.11
CA ARG A 5 3.30 -35.58 -18.83
C ARG A 5 3.72 -34.12 -18.98
N PHE A 6 2.76 -33.24 -19.17
CA PHE A 6 2.99 -31.81 -18.95
C PHE A 6 3.33 -31.57 -17.46
N LYS A 7 4.60 -31.30 -17.20
CA LYS A 7 5.03 -30.69 -15.95
C LYS A 7 4.60 -29.23 -15.94
N ARG A 8 3.68 -28.90 -15.07
CA ARG A 8 3.45 -27.51 -14.69
C ARG A 8 4.57 -27.10 -13.76
N GLU A 9 5.51 -26.31 -14.26
CA GLU A 9 6.49 -25.65 -13.42
C GLU A 9 5.93 -24.34 -12.87
N GLY A 10 6.12 -24.16 -11.57
CA GLY A 10 6.47 -22.95 -10.90
C GLY A 10 5.37 -21.99 -10.54
N GLY A 11 4.63 -22.30 -9.50
CA GLY A 11 4.02 -21.25 -8.69
C GLY A 11 5.11 -20.39 -8.07
N THR A 12 5.02 -19.06 -8.23
CA THR A 12 5.78 -18.10 -7.41
C THR A 12 5.31 -18.25 -5.98
N GLY A 13 6.01 -19.11 -5.25
CA GLY A 13 5.64 -19.48 -3.90
C GLY A 13 5.76 -18.29 -2.96
N PHE A 14 4.67 -17.90 -2.35
CA PHE A 14 4.71 -17.24 -1.05
C PHE A 14 5.47 -18.18 -0.10
N GLN A 15 6.69 -17.81 0.27
CA GLN A 15 7.43 -18.60 1.25
C GLN A 15 6.75 -18.43 2.63
N PRO A 16 6.54 -19.52 3.38
CA PRO A 16 5.97 -19.44 4.71
C PRO A 16 6.88 -18.63 5.61
N VAL A 17 6.30 -17.68 6.29
CA VAL A 17 6.98 -16.74 7.18
C VAL A 17 7.37 -17.43 8.46
N GLN A 18 8.61 -17.23 8.93
CA GLN A 18 9.16 -18.01 10.03
C GLN A 18 9.17 -17.32 11.41
N THR A 19 8.84 -16.03 11.52
CA THR A 19 8.92 -15.34 12.83
C THR A 19 7.97 -14.16 12.97
N PHE A 20 7.18 -14.15 14.05
CA PHE A 20 6.37 -13.01 14.47
C PHE A 20 7.20 -12.06 15.33
N GLN A 21 7.17 -10.75 15.02
CA GLN A 21 7.70 -9.72 15.90
C GLN A 21 6.56 -8.87 16.48
N ILE A 22 6.55 -8.74 17.81
CA ILE A 22 5.60 -7.89 18.52
C ILE A 22 6.28 -6.56 18.80
N THR A 23 5.77 -5.47 18.22
CA THR A 23 6.21 -4.12 18.56
C THR A 23 5.14 -3.45 19.43
N SER A 24 5.49 -3.17 20.69
CA SER A 24 4.56 -2.57 21.63
C SER A 24 4.56 -1.04 21.52
N ARG A 25 3.51 -0.47 20.94
CA ARG A 25 3.00 0.87 21.26
C ARG A 25 1.49 0.86 21.05
N ASN A 26 0.76 0.72 22.15
CA ASN A 26 -0.70 0.87 22.35
C ASN A 26 -1.68 0.08 21.49
N LEU A 27 -1.26 -0.58 20.43
CA LEU A 27 -1.92 -1.70 19.74
C LEU A 27 -0.82 -2.58 19.17
N PRO A 28 -0.88 -3.92 19.33
CA PRO A 28 0.15 -4.79 18.80
C PRO A 28 0.11 -4.74 17.27
N HIS A 29 1.03 -3.98 16.66
CA HIS A 29 1.30 -4.07 15.24
C HIS A 29 2.17 -5.30 15.02
N TRP A 30 1.55 -6.39 14.64
CA TRP A 30 2.24 -7.61 14.27
C TRP A 30 2.88 -7.41 12.90
N GLN A 31 4.20 -7.30 12.84
CA GLN A 31 4.93 -7.37 11.58
C GLN A 31 5.49 -8.77 11.40
N GLU A 32 5.02 -9.44 10.38
CA GLU A 32 5.60 -10.69 9.92
C GLU A 32 6.60 -10.38 8.80
N PRO A 33 7.93 -10.63 9.01
CA PRO A 33 8.93 -10.31 8.01
C PRO A 33 8.64 -10.98 6.66
N GLY A 34 8.52 -10.19 5.59
CA GLY A 34 8.26 -10.68 4.25
C GLY A 34 6.77 -10.84 3.90
N SER A 35 5.86 -10.47 4.79
CA SER A 35 4.42 -10.48 4.49
C SER A 35 3.99 -9.28 3.66
N VAL A 36 2.96 -9.51 2.84
CA VAL A 36 2.25 -8.45 2.13
C VAL A 36 1.16 -7.89 3.05
N TYR A 37 1.03 -6.58 3.06
CA TYR A 37 0.03 -5.87 3.85
C TYR A 37 -0.98 -5.19 2.95
N PHE A 38 -2.25 -5.34 3.28
CA PHE A 38 -3.31 -4.45 2.81
C PHE A 38 -3.41 -3.27 3.78
N ILE A 39 -3.20 -2.06 3.28
CA ILE A 39 -3.05 -0.86 4.09
C ILE A 39 -4.05 0.19 3.63
N THR A 40 -4.69 0.84 4.60
CA THR A 40 -5.61 1.95 4.36
C THR A 40 -5.36 3.07 5.36
N TRP A 41 -5.36 4.31 4.91
CA TRP A 41 -5.46 5.49 5.78
C TRP A 41 -6.35 6.57 5.14
N ARG A 42 -6.84 7.47 5.97
CA ARG A 42 -7.82 8.49 5.57
C ARG A 42 -7.33 9.91 5.86
N CYS A 43 -7.86 10.85 5.11
CA CYS A 43 -7.83 12.26 5.49
C CYS A 43 -8.64 12.48 6.78
N ARG A 44 -8.38 13.59 7.46
CA ARG A 44 -9.28 14.06 8.54
C ARG A 44 -10.67 14.31 7.98
N GLU A 45 -11.66 14.22 8.86
CA GLU A 45 -13.07 14.46 8.49
C GLU A 45 -13.25 15.81 7.78
N GLY A 46 -13.98 15.78 6.69
CA GLY A 46 -14.22 16.97 5.85
C GLY A 46 -13.05 17.41 4.97
N VAL A 47 -11.92 16.70 4.99
CA VAL A 47 -10.77 17.01 4.16
C VAL A 47 -10.76 16.13 2.92
N PHE A 48 -10.70 16.78 1.75
CA PHE A 48 -10.63 16.13 0.45
C PHE A 48 -9.38 16.57 -0.30
N LEU A 49 -8.76 15.62 -1.01
CA LEU A 49 -7.56 15.85 -1.81
C LEU A 49 -7.94 16.33 -3.22
N ALA A 50 -7.43 17.48 -3.61
CA ALA A 50 -7.45 17.96 -4.99
C ALA A 50 -6.63 17.04 -5.91
N PRO A 51 -6.78 17.12 -7.24
CA PRO A 51 -6.00 16.33 -8.19
C PRO A 51 -4.50 16.37 -7.94
N GLU A 52 -3.93 17.56 -7.77
CA GLU A 52 -2.50 17.76 -7.52
C GLU A 52 -2.05 17.13 -6.20
N GLU A 53 -2.87 17.19 -5.17
CA GLU A 53 -2.59 16.62 -3.86
C GLU A 53 -2.60 15.09 -3.87
N ARG A 54 -3.46 14.49 -4.71
CA ARG A 54 -3.44 13.05 -4.99
C ARG A 54 -2.14 12.65 -5.70
N ARG A 55 -1.65 13.48 -6.63
CA ARG A 55 -0.36 13.29 -7.29
C ARG A 55 0.78 13.32 -6.27
N ILE A 56 0.85 14.33 -5.40
CA ILE A 56 1.85 14.44 -4.34
C ILE A 56 1.84 13.20 -3.44
N THR A 57 0.65 12.73 -3.08
CA THR A 57 0.51 11.55 -2.22
C THR A 57 1.00 10.28 -2.92
N MET A 58 0.66 10.09 -4.20
CA MET A 58 1.12 8.95 -5.00
C MET A 58 2.64 8.97 -5.19
N GLU A 59 3.23 10.14 -5.44
CA GLU A 59 4.69 10.29 -5.56
C GLU A 59 5.40 9.94 -4.25
N ALA A 60 4.86 10.38 -3.10
CA ALA A 60 5.38 10.04 -1.79
C ALA A 60 5.36 8.52 -1.52
N LEU A 61 4.29 7.84 -1.94
CA LEU A 61 4.16 6.38 -1.88
C LEU A 61 5.24 5.68 -2.71
N ARG A 62 5.37 6.08 -3.96
CA ARG A 62 6.30 5.48 -4.92
C ARG A 62 7.76 5.79 -4.63
N TYR A 63 8.04 6.85 -3.88
CA TYR A 63 9.42 7.22 -3.53
C TYR A 63 10.18 6.09 -2.83
N TRP A 64 9.50 5.31 -2.00
CA TRP A 64 10.09 4.20 -1.26
C TRP A 64 9.97 2.85 -1.98
N ASP A 65 9.26 2.78 -3.12
CA ASP A 65 9.15 1.55 -3.90
C ASP A 65 10.53 1.09 -4.41
N GLY A 66 10.84 -0.18 -4.23
CA GLY A 66 12.15 -0.77 -4.52
C GLY A 66 13.28 -0.38 -3.54
N LYS A 67 13.05 0.54 -2.58
CA LYS A 67 14.05 0.99 -1.60
C LYS A 67 13.79 0.45 -0.20
N LYS A 68 12.57 0.57 0.29
CA LYS A 68 12.17 0.12 1.63
C LYS A 68 11.01 -0.88 1.59
N TRP A 69 10.20 -0.83 0.57
CA TRP A 69 9.09 -1.75 0.33
C TRP A 69 8.90 -2.01 -1.16
N ILE A 70 8.05 -2.98 -1.48
CA ILE A 70 7.50 -3.19 -2.82
C ILE A 70 6.05 -2.77 -2.76
N VAL A 71 5.62 -1.89 -3.65
CA VAL A 71 4.22 -1.53 -3.84
C VAL A 71 3.68 -2.34 -5.01
N TYR A 72 2.73 -3.22 -4.77
CA TYR A 72 2.10 -4.03 -5.81
C TYR A 72 0.99 -3.30 -6.52
N VAL A 73 0.11 -2.66 -5.77
CA VAL A 73 -0.96 -1.81 -6.26
C VAL A 73 -1.27 -0.74 -5.22
N ALA A 74 -1.58 0.47 -5.66
CA ALA A 74 -1.98 1.57 -4.80
C ALA A 74 -3.00 2.46 -5.50
N VAL A 75 -3.94 3.02 -4.75
CA VAL A 75 -4.87 4.04 -5.23
C VAL A 75 -4.97 5.17 -4.23
N VAL A 76 -4.91 6.40 -4.72
CA VAL A 76 -5.16 7.61 -3.94
C VAL A 76 -6.51 8.18 -4.38
N LEU A 77 -7.50 8.08 -3.51
CA LEU A 77 -8.84 8.62 -3.71
C LEU A 77 -8.94 10.05 -3.13
N THR A 78 -10.13 10.61 -3.16
CA THR A 78 -10.35 12.00 -2.71
C THR A 78 -10.13 12.20 -1.22
N ASP A 79 -10.35 11.17 -0.39
CA ASP A 79 -10.29 11.26 1.07
C ASP A 79 -9.52 10.12 1.75
N HIS A 80 -9.05 9.15 0.98
CA HIS A 80 -8.31 8.00 1.52
C HIS A 80 -7.41 7.33 0.50
N VAL A 81 -6.54 6.46 1.01
CA VAL A 81 -5.56 5.69 0.24
C VAL A 81 -5.72 4.22 0.57
N HIS A 82 -5.63 3.37 -0.44
CA HIS A 82 -5.51 1.93 -0.29
C HIS A 82 -4.27 1.44 -1.03
N LEU A 83 -3.56 0.46 -0.47
CA LEU A 83 -2.46 -0.19 -1.17
C LEU A 83 -2.20 -1.62 -0.67
N LEU A 84 -1.57 -2.42 -1.54
CA LEU A 84 -0.87 -3.65 -1.20
C LEU A 84 0.62 -3.39 -1.28
N ALA A 85 1.33 -3.61 -0.19
CA ALA A 85 2.78 -3.42 -0.14
C ALA A 85 3.46 -4.42 0.78
N GLN A 86 4.74 -4.67 0.52
CA GLN A 86 5.58 -5.61 1.26
C GLN A 86 6.87 -4.90 1.68
N PRO A 87 7.15 -4.75 2.99
CA PRO A 87 8.43 -4.24 3.46
C PRO A 87 9.60 -5.12 3.00
N LEU A 88 10.65 -4.50 2.48
CA LEU A 88 11.86 -5.18 2.06
C LEU A 88 12.71 -5.61 3.26
N LYS A 89 13.51 -6.66 3.08
CA LYS A 89 14.52 -7.08 4.05
C LYS A 89 15.66 -6.05 4.12
N LYS A 90 16.13 -5.78 5.33
CA LYS A 90 17.35 -5.01 5.55
C LYS A 90 18.59 -5.88 5.31
N ALA A 91 19.72 -5.27 4.96
CA ALA A 91 20.96 -6.00 4.65
C ALA A 91 21.49 -6.83 5.83
N GLN A 92 21.26 -6.42 7.07
CA GLN A 92 21.78 -7.08 8.26
C GLN A 92 20.75 -7.97 8.95
N THR A 93 19.62 -7.42 9.38
CA THR A 93 18.59 -8.18 10.09
C THR A 93 17.19 -7.58 9.89
N GLY A 94 16.17 -8.45 9.78
CA GLY A 94 14.77 -8.06 9.75
C GLY A 94 14.32 -7.33 8.48
N CYS A 95 13.18 -6.67 8.56
CA CYS A 95 12.61 -5.87 7.48
C CYS A 95 12.58 -4.38 7.84
N PHE A 96 12.37 -3.52 6.85
CA PHE A 96 12.05 -2.13 7.12
C PHE A 96 10.73 -2.03 7.89
N ASP A 97 10.68 -1.11 8.84
CA ASP A 97 9.48 -0.91 9.67
C ASP A 97 8.38 -0.23 8.84
N LEU A 98 7.22 -0.91 8.77
CA LEU A 98 6.05 -0.40 8.05
C LEU A 98 5.54 0.92 8.65
N ALA A 99 5.59 1.06 9.98
CA ALA A 99 5.17 2.27 10.65
C ALA A 99 6.06 3.46 10.28
N GLU A 100 7.38 3.26 10.22
CA GLU A 100 8.34 4.30 9.81
C GLU A 100 8.13 4.71 8.34
N ILE A 101 7.89 3.75 7.45
CA ILE A 101 7.62 4.03 6.03
C ILE A 101 6.36 4.88 5.90
N LEU A 102 5.26 4.45 6.51
CA LEU A 102 3.98 5.15 6.45
C LEU A 102 4.02 6.52 7.12
N HIS A 103 4.71 6.63 8.26
CA HIS A 103 4.92 7.93 8.92
C HIS A 103 5.67 8.91 8.00
N SER A 104 6.72 8.45 7.34
CA SER A 104 7.48 9.27 6.38
C SER A 104 6.61 9.75 5.23
N ILE A 105 5.80 8.88 4.63
CA ILE A 105 4.88 9.20 3.53
C ILE A 105 3.82 10.20 3.97
N LYS A 106 3.13 9.92 5.08
CA LYS A 106 2.07 10.77 5.62
C LYS A 106 2.61 12.16 6.00
N ARG A 107 3.79 12.22 6.64
CA ARG A 107 4.43 13.48 7.02
C ARG A 107 4.84 14.32 5.81
N PHE A 108 5.49 13.69 4.81
CA PHE A 108 5.94 14.39 3.61
C PHE A 108 4.75 14.94 2.83
N SER A 109 3.75 14.09 2.51
CA SER A 109 2.59 14.48 1.73
C SER A 109 1.77 15.57 2.44
N ALA A 110 1.52 15.43 3.75
CA ALA A 110 0.80 16.44 4.53
C ALA A 110 1.53 17.78 4.54
N ARG A 111 2.86 17.78 4.75
CA ARG A 111 3.67 19.02 4.73
C ARG A 111 3.60 19.71 3.37
N LYS A 112 3.77 18.95 2.28
CA LYS A 112 3.77 19.49 0.92
C LYS A 112 2.40 20.07 0.56
N ILE A 113 1.33 19.33 0.85
CA ILE A 113 -0.05 19.74 0.59
C ILE A 113 -0.43 20.98 1.41
N ASN A 114 -0.09 21.00 2.70
CA ASN A 114 -0.36 22.15 3.55
C ASN A 114 0.39 23.39 3.09
N GLN A 115 1.63 23.24 2.60
CA GLN A 115 2.39 24.35 2.01
C GLN A 115 1.69 24.92 0.78
N GLU A 116 1.16 24.08 -0.11
CA GLU A 116 0.42 24.52 -1.30
C GLU A 116 -0.93 25.16 -0.95
N ARG A 117 -1.60 24.67 0.10
CA ARG A 117 -2.85 25.24 0.62
C ARG A 117 -2.66 26.54 1.42
N GLY A 118 -1.44 26.87 1.83
CA GLY A 118 -1.21 27.89 2.85
C GLY A 118 -1.83 27.55 4.20
N ALA A 119 -1.98 26.25 4.50
CA ALA A 119 -2.66 25.74 5.68
C ALA A 119 -1.66 25.12 6.67
N GLN A 120 -2.15 24.86 7.90
CA GLN A 120 -1.41 24.17 8.95
C GLN A 120 -2.28 23.07 9.57
N GLY A 121 -1.62 22.17 10.29
CA GLY A 121 -2.29 21.09 11.01
C GLY A 121 -2.17 19.73 10.33
N SER A 122 -2.87 18.74 10.88
CA SER A 122 -2.85 17.38 10.36
C SER A 122 -3.79 17.22 9.17
N LEU A 123 -3.25 16.69 8.08
CA LEU A 123 -4.04 16.31 6.89
C LEU A 123 -4.66 14.92 7.05
N TRP A 124 -3.90 14.00 7.62
CA TRP A 124 -4.26 12.60 7.77
C TRP A 124 -4.77 12.30 9.17
N GLN A 125 -5.67 11.34 9.28
CA GLN A 125 -6.02 10.73 10.58
C GLN A 125 -4.78 10.00 11.14
N ASP A 126 -4.66 9.96 12.46
CA ASP A 126 -3.57 9.24 13.10
C ASP A 126 -3.70 7.74 12.91
N GLU A 127 -4.93 7.25 12.92
CA GLU A 127 -5.26 5.84 12.73
C GLU A 127 -5.01 5.39 11.29
N ARG A 128 -4.60 4.14 11.18
CA ARG A 128 -4.52 3.39 9.94
C ARG A 128 -5.05 1.99 10.17
N CYS A 129 -5.55 1.37 9.14
CA CYS A 129 -5.84 -0.06 9.11
C CYS A 129 -4.77 -0.74 8.27
N ASP A 130 -4.02 -1.66 8.87
CA ASP A 130 -3.08 -2.53 8.19
C ASP A 130 -3.38 -3.98 8.56
N ARG A 131 -3.47 -4.85 7.55
CA ARG A 131 -3.75 -6.26 7.71
C ARG A 131 -2.83 -7.09 6.83
N ILE A 132 -2.27 -8.16 7.39
CA ILE A 132 -1.50 -9.14 6.64
C ILE A 132 -2.41 -9.86 5.66
N VAL A 133 -1.97 -9.98 4.42
CA VAL A 133 -2.58 -10.79 3.38
C VAL A 133 -2.11 -12.23 3.55
N ARG A 134 -3.04 -13.16 3.73
CA ARG A 134 -2.75 -14.52 4.17
C ARG A 134 -2.35 -15.47 3.05
N ASP A 135 -2.91 -15.26 1.86
CA ASP A 135 -2.72 -16.14 0.72
C ASP A 135 -2.92 -15.40 -0.62
N GLU A 136 -2.67 -16.11 -1.71
CA GLU A 136 -2.80 -15.56 -3.07
C GLU A 136 -4.25 -15.16 -3.40
N ALA A 137 -5.23 -15.90 -2.93
CA ALA A 137 -6.64 -15.59 -3.18
C ALA A 137 -7.02 -14.26 -2.52
N GLU A 138 -6.61 -14.03 -1.27
CA GLU A 138 -6.80 -12.75 -0.58
C GLU A 138 -6.03 -11.62 -1.25
N PHE A 139 -4.79 -11.90 -1.74
CA PHE A 139 -4.02 -10.92 -2.48
C PHE A 139 -4.76 -10.44 -3.74
N LEU A 140 -5.26 -11.37 -4.56
CA LEU A 140 -6.02 -11.04 -5.77
C LEU A 140 -7.34 -10.33 -5.45
N GLU A 141 -8.04 -10.74 -4.40
CA GLU A 141 -9.25 -10.05 -3.92
C GLU A 141 -8.95 -8.58 -3.57
N LYS A 142 -7.88 -8.33 -2.80
CA LYS A 142 -7.51 -6.97 -2.39
C LYS A 142 -6.97 -6.15 -3.55
N TRP A 143 -6.25 -6.78 -4.49
CA TRP A 143 -5.83 -6.13 -5.73
C TRP A 143 -7.04 -5.62 -6.51
N GLN A 144 -8.02 -6.48 -6.81
CA GLN A 144 -9.24 -6.11 -7.51
C GLN A 144 -10.05 -5.07 -6.73
N TYR A 145 -10.10 -5.19 -5.41
CA TYR A 145 -10.75 -4.19 -4.55
C TYR A 145 -10.13 -2.81 -4.73
N ILE A 146 -8.79 -2.70 -4.68
CA ILE A 146 -8.06 -1.44 -4.85
C ILE A 146 -8.29 -0.88 -6.24
N ARG A 147 -8.13 -1.70 -7.27
CA ARG A 147 -8.31 -1.34 -8.67
C ARG A 147 -9.71 -0.80 -8.97
N ASN A 148 -10.73 -1.39 -8.37
CA ASN A 148 -12.12 -1.03 -8.61
C ASN A 148 -12.62 0.14 -7.73
N ASN A 149 -11.83 0.62 -6.77
CA ASN A 149 -12.26 1.70 -5.89
C ASN A 149 -12.63 2.99 -6.62
N PRO A 150 -11.84 3.49 -7.60
CA PRO A 150 -12.20 4.69 -8.35
C PRO A 150 -13.53 4.57 -9.10
N LEU A 151 -13.84 3.36 -9.63
CA LEU A 151 -15.10 3.09 -10.30
C LEU A 151 -16.27 3.15 -9.32
N LYS A 152 -16.14 2.48 -8.16
CA LYS A 152 -17.16 2.49 -7.10
C LYS A 152 -17.39 3.89 -6.54
N ALA A 153 -16.36 4.73 -6.52
CA ALA A 153 -16.46 6.12 -6.10
C ALA A 153 -16.96 7.07 -7.20
N GLY A 154 -17.26 6.56 -8.41
CA GLY A 154 -17.73 7.36 -9.53
C GLY A 154 -16.70 8.35 -10.09
N LEU A 155 -15.41 8.09 -9.85
CA LEU A 155 -14.31 8.99 -10.25
C LEU A 155 -13.80 8.72 -11.66
N THR A 156 -14.09 7.55 -12.19
CA THR A 156 -13.74 7.11 -13.55
C THR A 156 -14.69 6.00 -14.02
N LEU A 157 -14.76 5.77 -15.32
CA LEU A 157 -15.49 4.64 -15.92
C LEU A 157 -14.63 3.39 -16.06
N TYR A 158 -13.32 3.56 -16.22
CA TYR A 158 -12.36 2.47 -16.36
C TYR A 158 -11.21 2.66 -15.37
N ALA A 159 -10.74 1.58 -14.76
CA ALA A 159 -9.68 1.65 -13.75
C ALA A 159 -8.38 2.21 -14.31
N GLU A 160 -8.02 1.79 -15.52
CA GLU A 160 -6.83 2.22 -16.25
C GLU A 160 -6.77 3.72 -16.58
N ASP A 161 -7.92 4.38 -16.62
CA ASP A 161 -8.04 5.81 -16.88
C ASP A 161 -7.90 6.66 -15.61
N TYR A 162 -7.80 6.01 -14.43
CA TYR A 162 -7.67 6.75 -13.17
C TYR A 162 -6.21 7.14 -12.90
N PRO A 163 -5.84 8.43 -12.94
CA PRO A 163 -4.43 8.85 -12.93
C PRO A 163 -3.67 8.52 -11.63
N TRP A 164 -4.40 8.30 -10.54
CA TRP A 164 -3.82 7.99 -9.21
C TRP A 164 -4.07 6.54 -8.79
N LEU A 165 -4.17 5.65 -9.76
CA LEU A 165 -4.02 4.21 -9.63
C LEU A 165 -2.60 3.83 -10.10
N TYR A 166 -1.87 3.13 -9.26
CA TYR A 166 -0.58 2.53 -9.58
C TYR A 166 -0.72 1.03 -9.52
N GLU A 167 -0.29 0.35 -10.55
CA GLU A 167 -0.17 -1.11 -10.62
C GLU A 167 1.25 -1.44 -11.02
N LYS A 168 1.91 -2.31 -10.25
CA LYS A 168 3.25 -2.78 -10.59
C LYS A 168 3.16 -3.63 -11.85
N THR A 169 3.80 -3.19 -12.91
CA THR A 169 4.11 -4.00 -14.09
C THR A 169 5.37 -4.80 -13.82
N GLU A 170 5.40 -6.07 -14.27
CA GLU A 170 6.57 -6.95 -14.17
C GLU A 170 7.82 -6.36 -14.82
#